data_f12cbb32794724678ac0ae496b7b2d77
#
_entry.id   f12cbb32794724678ac0ae496b7b2d77
#
_cell.length_a   1.000
_cell.length_b   1.000
_cell.length_c   1.000
_cell.angle_alpha   90.00
_cell.angle_beta   90.00
_cell.angle_gamma   90.00
#
_symmetry.space_group_name_H-M   'P 1'
#
loop_
_entity.id
_entity.type
_entity.pdbx_description
1 polymer ?
#
loop_
_entity_poly.entity_id
_entity_poly.type
_entity_poly.pdbx_seq_one_letter_code
_entity_poly.pdbx_strand_id
1 'polypeptide(L)'
;MEDIKYDFMGWLMVILMIVLFVLVAIMIIILLAAVISGIIDNKISSKEYVTTNIECIAREKSTDLSVLPISTGETVSMLPHYSDSYKTVFQYKGMKLESCNEDVYEAVKKGETYTAEIEIRTYPNSAKKKYDIVSIHTENKK
;
A
#
# COMPACT_ATOMS: atom_id res chain seq x y z
N MET A 1 -36.72 28.63 43.54
CA MET A 1 -35.87 29.15 42.42
C MET A 1 -34.67 28.26 42.09
N GLU A 2 -34.20 27.41 42.95
CA GLU A 2 -33.10 26.46 42.72
C GLU A 2 -33.54 25.25 41.89
N ASP A 3 -34.73 24.72 42.06
CA ASP A 3 -35.23 23.55 41.34
C ASP A 3 -35.31 23.73 39.82
N ILE A 4 -35.59 24.95 39.34
CA ILE A 4 -35.68 25.26 37.90
C ILE A 4 -34.28 25.23 37.23
N LYS A 5 -33.24 25.57 37.98
CA LYS A 5 -31.84 25.51 37.46
C LYS A 5 -31.35 24.10 37.28
N TYR A 6 -31.70 23.17 38.17
CA TYR A 6 -31.33 21.78 38.07
C TYR A 6 -32.02 21.07 36.90
N ASP A 7 -33.30 21.39 36.66
CA ASP A 7 -34.03 20.85 35.51
C ASP A 7 -33.46 21.35 34.17
N PHE A 8 -33.11 22.64 34.07
CA PHE A 8 -32.50 23.18 32.86
C PHE A 8 -31.11 22.56 32.57
N MET A 9 -30.31 22.37 33.60
CA MET A 9 -28.99 21.77 33.48
C MET A 9 -29.10 20.28 33.02
N GLY A 10 -30.09 19.54 33.55
CA GLY A 10 -30.39 18.17 33.15
C GLY A 10 -30.80 18.06 31.66
N TRP A 11 -31.69 18.95 31.23
CA TRP A 11 -32.10 19.04 29.81
C TRP A 11 -30.96 19.38 28.89
N LEU A 12 -30.08 20.29 29.26
CA LEU A 12 -28.90 20.67 28.49
C LEU A 12 -27.95 19.50 28.28
N MET A 13 -27.73 18.73 29.35
CA MET A 13 -26.88 17.49 29.28
C MET A 13 -27.49 16.45 28.35
N VAL A 14 -28.82 16.27 28.41
CA VAL A 14 -29.50 15.28 27.51
C VAL A 14 -29.37 15.71 26.03
N ILE A 15 -29.57 17.01 25.74
CA ILE A 15 -29.41 17.56 24.40
C ILE A 15 -27.96 17.34 23.90
N LEU A 16 -26.97 17.64 24.75
CA LEU A 16 -25.57 17.49 24.43
C LEU A 16 -25.24 16.01 24.10
N MET A 17 -25.76 15.08 24.88
CA MET A 17 -25.58 13.63 24.64
C MET A 17 -26.21 13.19 23.32
N ILE A 18 -27.40 13.69 22.99
CA ILE A 18 -28.07 13.37 21.73
C ILE A 18 -27.25 13.90 20.53
N VAL A 19 -26.76 15.14 20.62
CA VAL A 19 -25.92 15.75 19.57
C VAL A 19 -24.64 14.95 19.37
N LEU A 20 -23.98 14.55 20.49
CA LEU A 20 -22.77 13.74 20.41
C LEU A 20 -23.03 12.38 19.75
N PHE A 21 -24.15 11.74 20.11
CA PHE A 21 -24.53 10.43 19.55
C PHE A 21 -24.80 10.55 18.03
N VAL A 22 -25.47 11.60 17.59
CA VAL A 22 -25.72 11.87 16.17
C VAL A 22 -24.43 12.11 15.41
N LEU A 23 -23.48 12.87 15.96
CA LEU A 23 -22.17 13.09 15.34
C LEU A 23 -21.38 11.80 15.19
N VAL A 24 -21.38 10.93 16.21
CA VAL A 24 -20.70 9.63 16.13
C VAL A 24 -21.36 8.73 15.07
N ALA A 25 -22.69 8.72 15.00
CA ALA A 25 -23.40 7.96 13.97
C ALA A 25 -23.06 8.42 12.55
N ILE A 26 -22.99 9.72 12.32
CA ILE A 26 -22.59 10.29 11.03
C ILE A 26 -21.16 9.90 10.68
N MET A 27 -20.22 9.96 11.62
CA MET A 27 -18.83 9.54 11.42
C MET A 27 -18.74 8.05 11.00
N ILE A 28 -19.52 7.19 11.65
CA ILE A 28 -19.56 5.75 11.32
C ILE A 28 -20.08 5.52 9.89
N ILE A 29 -21.15 6.23 9.49
CA ILE A 29 -21.72 6.13 8.15
C ILE A 29 -20.69 6.57 7.09
N ILE A 30 -19.96 7.66 7.32
CA ILE A 30 -18.91 8.14 6.41
C ILE A 30 -17.79 7.09 6.28
N LEU A 31 -17.33 6.51 7.39
CA LEU A 31 -16.30 5.47 7.37
C LEU A 31 -16.76 4.22 6.62
N LEU A 32 -17.99 3.77 6.84
CA LEU A 32 -18.56 2.62 6.13
C LEU A 32 -18.67 2.90 4.63
N ALA A 33 -19.12 4.08 4.24
CA ALA A 33 -19.20 4.47 2.82
C ALA A 33 -17.82 4.48 2.15
N ALA A 34 -16.78 4.96 2.83
CA ALA A 34 -15.41 4.96 2.33
C ALA A 34 -14.85 3.53 2.14
N VAL A 35 -15.11 2.63 3.09
CA VAL A 35 -14.70 1.21 3.01
C VAL A 35 -15.42 0.50 1.85
N ILE A 36 -16.73 0.70 1.74
CA ILE A 36 -17.54 0.10 0.66
C ILE A 36 -17.07 0.59 -0.71
N SER A 37 -16.80 1.90 -0.86
CA SER A 37 -16.28 2.47 -2.11
C SER A 37 -14.95 1.84 -2.50
N GLY A 38 -14.03 1.65 -1.54
CA GLY A 38 -12.75 1.00 -1.79
C GLY A 38 -12.86 -0.47 -2.22
N ILE A 39 -13.81 -1.21 -1.64
CA ILE A 39 -14.08 -2.60 -2.02
C ILE A 39 -14.67 -2.68 -3.43
N ILE A 40 -15.60 -1.79 -3.76
CA ILE A 40 -16.23 -1.73 -5.08
C ILE A 40 -15.18 -1.38 -6.15
N ASP A 41 -14.35 -0.37 -5.91
CA ASP A 41 -13.27 0.02 -6.82
C ASP A 41 -12.33 -1.15 -7.14
N ASN A 42 -11.97 -1.92 -6.13
CA ASN A 42 -11.08 -3.05 -6.30
C ASN A 42 -11.71 -4.21 -7.10
N LYS A 43 -13.04 -4.40 -6.98
CA LYS A 43 -13.77 -5.44 -7.74
C LYS A 43 -14.07 -5.04 -9.18
N ILE A 44 -14.27 -3.75 -9.47
CA ILE A 44 -14.66 -3.25 -10.80
C ILE A 44 -13.43 -2.77 -11.59
N SER A 45 -12.23 -2.79 -10.99
CA SER A 45 -11.02 -2.38 -11.70
C SER A 45 -10.80 -3.21 -12.96
N SER A 46 -10.66 -2.56 -14.10
CA SER A 46 -10.26 -3.20 -15.35
C SER A 46 -8.76 -3.42 -15.37
N LYS A 47 -8.34 -4.60 -15.83
CA LYS A 47 -6.94 -4.97 -16.02
C LYS A 47 -6.62 -5.02 -17.50
N GLU A 48 -5.59 -4.34 -17.90
CA GLU A 48 -5.03 -4.37 -19.25
C GLU A 48 -3.58 -4.78 -19.17
N TYR A 49 -3.15 -5.70 -20.04
CA TYR A 49 -1.76 -6.15 -20.11
C TYR A 49 -1.13 -5.57 -21.37
N VAL A 50 -0.01 -4.88 -21.21
CA VAL A 50 0.71 -4.26 -22.31
C VAL A 50 2.15 -4.72 -22.31
N THR A 51 2.57 -5.32 -23.42
CA THR A 51 3.97 -5.66 -23.65
C THR A 51 4.68 -4.46 -24.25
N THR A 52 5.73 -3.99 -23.59
CA THR A 52 6.46 -2.79 -24.00
C THR A 52 7.92 -2.84 -23.55
N ASN A 53 8.73 -1.95 -24.12
CA ASN A 53 10.12 -1.79 -23.70
C ASN A 53 10.21 -0.81 -22.54
N ILE A 54 10.97 -1.20 -21.52
CA ILE A 54 11.26 -0.41 -20.32
C ILE A 54 12.76 -0.35 -20.09
N GLU A 55 13.25 0.78 -19.63
CA GLU A 55 14.66 0.99 -19.34
C GLU A 55 14.92 0.87 -17.83
N CYS A 56 15.93 0.10 -17.44
CA CYS A 56 16.35 0.00 -16.03
C CYS A 56 17.20 1.22 -15.67
N ILE A 57 16.64 2.14 -14.89
CA ILE A 57 17.32 3.40 -14.52
C ILE A 57 18.08 3.31 -13.18
N ALA A 58 17.66 2.45 -12.27
CA ALA A 58 18.34 2.28 -10.99
C ALA A 58 18.21 0.85 -10.47
N ARG A 59 19.23 0.41 -9.72
CA ARG A 59 19.25 -0.84 -8.96
C ARG A 59 19.82 -0.55 -7.59
N GLU A 60 19.11 -0.94 -6.56
CA GLU A 60 19.49 -0.74 -5.16
C GLU A 60 19.39 -2.07 -4.42
N LYS A 61 20.39 -2.38 -3.62
CA LYS A 61 20.37 -3.49 -2.67
C LYS A 61 20.60 -2.90 -1.29
N SER A 62 19.74 -3.20 -0.36
CA SER A 62 19.86 -2.82 1.05
C SER A 62 19.87 -4.09 1.89
N THR A 63 20.76 -4.12 2.89
CA THR A 63 20.81 -5.19 3.86
C THR A 63 20.41 -4.62 5.21
N ASP A 64 19.27 -5.05 5.72
CA ASP A 64 18.76 -4.64 7.02
C ASP A 64 19.16 -5.66 8.08
N LEU A 65 19.71 -5.16 9.18
CA LEU A 65 20.03 -5.94 10.37
C LEU A 65 18.87 -5.85 11.36
N SER A 66 18.22 -6.97 11.61
CA SER A 66 17.25 -7.14 12.68
C SER A 66 17.79 -8.08 13.74
N VAL A 67 17.33 -7.94 14.97
CA VAL A 67 17.70 -8.81 16.08
C VAL A 67 16.47 -9.61 16.49
N LEU A 68 16.53 -10.93 16.34
CA LEU A 68 15.45 -11.83 16.71
C LEU A 68 15.71 -12.40 18.10
N PRO A 69 14.78 -12.22 19.06
CA PRO A 69 14.86 -12.89 20.34
C PRO A 69 14.52 -14.38 20.18
N ILE A 70 15.44 -15.25 20.56
CA ILE A 70 15.21 -16.69 20.64
C ILE A 70 15.18 -17.09 22.09
N SER A 71 14.06 -17.69 22.52
CA SER A 71 13.90 -18.25 23.86
C SER A 71 14.24 -19.74 23.83
N THR A 72 15.29 -20.09 24.55
CA THR A 72 15.70 -21.50 24.79
C THR A 72 15.46 -21.85 26.27
N GLY A 73 14.19 -21.92 26.66
CA GLY A 73 13.83 -22.20 28.06
C GLY A 73 14.02 -20.96 28.97
N GLU A 74 14.98 -21.00 29.89
CA GLU A 74 15.19 -19.92 30.89
C GLU A 74 16.00 -18.73 30.39
N THR A 75 16.61 -18.83 29.20
CA THR A 75 17.48 -17.76 28.64
C THR A 75 16.95 -17.24 27.32
N VAL A 76 16.93 -15.92 27.18
CA VAL A 76 16.64 -15.23 25.89
C VAL A 76 17.96 -14.82 25.25
N SER A 77 18.27 -15.43 24.11
CA SER A 77 19.43 -15.06 23.28
C SER A 77 18.96 -14.19 22.12
N MET A 78 19.78 -13.18 21.80
CA MET A 78 19.56 -12.29 20.66
C MET A 78 20.41 -12.75 19.49
N LEU A 79 19.80 -13.18 18.39
CA LEU A 79 20.53 -13.54 17.18
C LEU A 79 20.38 -12.45 16.12
N PRO A 80 21.50 -12.00 15.52
CA PRO A 80 21.42 -11.09 14.38
C PRO A 80 20.81 -11.81 13.19
N HIS A 81 19.81 -11.19 12.59
CA HIS A 81 19.18 -11.63 11.36
C HIS A 81 19.40 -10.58 10.27
N TYR A 82 20.02 -10.99 9.19
CA TYR A 82 20.27 -10.15 8.02
C TYR A 82 19.19 -10.43 6.98
N SER A 83 18.51 -9.39 6.52
CA SER A 83 17.54 -9.45 5.45
C SER A 83 17.96 -8.56 4.31
N ASP A 84 18.16 -9.13 3.14
CA ASP A 84 18.44 -8.38 1.93
C ASP A 84 17.13 -7.93 1.28
N SER A 85 17.06 -6.66 0.92
CA SER A 85 15.98 -6.11 0.12
C SER A 85 16.53 -5.61 -1.21
N TYR A 86 15.83 -5.95 -2.27
CA TYR A 86 16.21 -5.63 -3.64
C TYR A 86 15.19 -4.67 -4.22
N LYS A 87 15.68 -3.62 -4.89
CA LYS A 87 14.84 -2.64 -5.57
C LYS A 87 15.41 -2.35 -6.95
N THR A 88 14.58 -2.57 -7.96
CA THR A 88 14.90 -2.22 -9.34
C THR A 88 13.88 -1.21 -9.84
N VAL A 89 14.36 -0.11 -10.43
CA VAL A 89 13.51 0.98 -10.91
C VAL A 89 13.62 1.05 -12.43
N PHE A 90 12.48 1.01 -13.09
CA PHE A 90 12.34 1.11 -14.53
C PHE A 90 11.63 2.39 -14.94
N GLN A 91 11.94 2.89 -16.12
CA GLN A 91 11.25 4.02 -16.72
C GLN A 91 10.28 3.55 -17.81
N TYR A 92 9.02 3.97 -17.69
CA TYR A 92 7.97 3.71 -18.64
C TYR A 92 7.14 4.97 -18.87
N LYS A 93 7.14 5.52 -20.10
CA LYS A 93 6.39 6.73 -20.47
C LYS A 93 6.56 7.90 -19.48
N GLY A 94 7.77 8.12 -18.98
CA GLY A 94 8.07 9.17 -17.99
C GLY A 94 7.71 8.84 -16.55
N MET A 95 7.12 7.66 -16.28
CA MET A 95 6.83 7.17 -14.95
C MET A 95 7.91 6.21 -14.47
N LYS A 96 8.08 6.13 -13.16
CA LYS A 96 8.96 5.15 -12.52
C LYS A 96 8.14 3.96 -12.05
N LEU A 97 8.53 2.77 -12.48
CA LEU A 97 7.98 1.50 -12.03
C LEU A 97 9.02 0.81 -11.16
N GLU A 98 8.60 0.26 -10.03
CA GLU A 98 9.49 -0.39 -9.09
C GLU A 98 9.19 -1.89 -9.03
N SER A 99 10.26 -2.70 -8.97
CA SER A 99 10.18 -4.13 -8.69
C SER A 99 11.07 -4.44 -7.50
N CYS A 100 10.54 -5.17 -6.53
CA CYS A 100 11.28 -5.63 -5.35
C CYS A 100 11.64 -7.12 -5.45
N ASN A 101 11.63 -7.69 -6.64
CA ASN A 101 11.95 -9.09 -6.87
C ASN A 101 13.47 -9.26 -7.06
N GLU A 102 14.06 -10.19 -6.32
CA GLU A 102 15.48 -10.56 -6.39
C GLU A 102 15.86 -11.09 -7.79
N ASP A 103 15.04 -11.98 -8.37
CA ASP A 103 15.29 -12.54 -9.71
C ASP A 103 15.38 -11.44 -10.77
N VAL A 104 14.48 -10.43 -10.67
CA VAL A 104 14.51 -9.25 -11.56
C VAL A 104 15.78 -8.45 -11.32
N TYR A 105 16.15 -8.24 -10.06
CA TYR A 105 17.36 -7.51 -9.71
C TYR A 105 18.61 -8.17 -10.28
N GLU A 106 18.71 -9.49 -10.21
CA GLU A 106 19.87 -10.23 -10.73
C GLU A 106 19.92 -10.27 -12.27
N ALA A 107 18.75 -10.38 -12.90
CA ALA A 107 18.62 -10.54 -14.35
C ALA A 107 18.85 -9.24 -15.14
N VAL A 108 18.65 -8.06 -14.53
CA VAL A 108 18.69 -6.79 -15.24
C VAL A 108 19.92 -5.97 -14.90
N LYS A 109 20.35 -5.12 -15.84
CA LYS A 109 21.47 -4.18 -15.66
C LYS A 109 20.98 -2.76 -15.83
N LYS A 110 21.57 -1.84 -15.05
CA LYS A 110 21.27 -0.40 -15.18
C LYS A 110 21.68 0.12 -16.55
N GLY A 111 20.79 0.91 -17.16
CA GLY A 111 21.00 1.52 -18.49
C GLY A 111 20.63 0.60 -19.66
N GLU A 112 20.18 -0.63 -19.41
CA GLU A 112 19.71 -1.54 -20.45
C GLU A 112 18.19 -1.50 -20.59
N THR A 113 17.70 -1.79 -21.80
CA THR A 113 16.28 -1.84 -22.12
C THR A 113 15.82 -3.28 -22.20
N TYR A 114 14.68 -3.55 -21.59
CA TYR A 114 14.07 -4.88 -21.52
C TYR A 114 12.63 -4.84 -22.01
N THR A 115 12.19 -5.91 -22.64
CA THR A 115 10.79 -6.11 -22.97
C THR A 115 10.07 -6.63 -21.73
N ALA A 116 9.06 -5.91 -21.29
CA ALA A 116 8.29 -6.28 -20.10
C ALA A 116 6.79 -6.29 -20.40
N GLU A 117 6.08 -7.14 -19.68
CA GLU A 117 4.64 -7.13 -19.61
C GLU A 117 4.21 -6.34 -18.38
N ILE A 118 3.40 -5.29 -18.59
CA ILE A 118 2.91 -4.39 -17.55
C ILE A 118 1.41 -4.57 -17.40
N GLU A 119 0.93 -4.86 -16.19
CA GLU A 119 -0.48 -4.78 -15.82
C GLU A 119 -0.86 -3.33 -15.53
N ILE A 120 -1.80 -2.80 -16.28
CA ILE A 120 -2.40 -1.49 -16.05
C ILE A 120 -3.76 -1.71 -15.43
N ARG A 121 -3.89 -1.36 -14.15
CA ARG A 121 -5.16 -1.45 -13.44
C ARG A 121 -5.80 -0.08 -13.36
N THR A 122 -6.98 0.05 -13.96
CA THR A 122 -7.76 1.30 -13.96
C THR A 122 -8.89 1.19 -12.95
N TYR A 123 -8.95 2.16 -12.03
CA TYR A 123 -9.99 2.26 -11.00
C TYR A 123 -11.05 3.27 -11.45
N PRO A 124 -12.29 2.84 -11.76
CA PRO A 124 -13.29 3.70 -12.41
C PRO A 124 -13.71 4.89 -11.56
N ASN A 125 -13.86 4.73 -10.24
CA ASN A 125 -14.34 5.81 -9.37
C ASN A 125 -13.29 6.88 -9.07
N SER A 126 -12.01 6.51 -9.05
CA SER A 126 -10.92 7.45 -8.75
C SER A 126 -10.17 7.93 -9.99
N ALA A 127 -10.49 7.36 -11.17
CA ALA A 127 -9.75 7.58 -12.42
C ALA A 127 -8.23 7.35 -12.29
N LYS A 128 -7.80 6.69 -11.21
CA LYS A 128 -6.39 6.36 -10.96
C LYS A 128 -6.01 5.13 -11.78
N LYS A 129 -4.76 5.14 -12.26
CA LYS A 129 -4.14 3.99 -12.90
C LYS A 129 -2.99 3.51 -12.03
N LYS A 130 -2.93 2.21 -11.79
CA LYS A 130 -1.80 1.55 -11.16
C LYS A 130 -1.09 0.72 -12.21
N TYR A 131 0.23 0.76 -12.21
CA TYR A 131 1.09 0.05 -13.14
C TYR A 131 1.96 -0.91 -12.33
N ASP A 132 1.86 -2.19 -12.64
CA ASP A 132 2.65 -3.23 -11.99
C ASP A 132 3.39 -4.04 -13.07
N ILE A 133 4.65 -4.35 -12.85
CA ILE A 133 5.44 -5.20 -13.77
C ILE A 133 5.08 -6.65 -13.47
N VAL A 134 4.55 -7.35 -14.47
CA VAL A 134 4.17 -8.77 -14.36
C VAL A 134 5.34 -9.68 -14.68
N SER A 135 6.00 -9.42 -15.81
CA SER A 135 7.15 -10.20 -16.25
C SER A 135 8.15 -9.34 -17.02
N ILE A 136 9.41 -9.74 -17.00
CA ILE A 136 10.49 -9.12 -17.78
C ILE A 136 11.13 -10.21 -18.61
N HIS A 137 11.17 -9.99 -19.91
CA HIS A 137 11.85 -10.88 -20.83
C HIS A 137 13.30 -10.42 -20.96
N THR A 138 14.20 -11.16 -20.33
CA THR A 138 15.63 -11.02 -20.55
C THR A 138 15.99 -11.89 -21.73
N GLU A 139 16.31 -11.29 -22.88
CA GLU A 139 16.94 -12.08 -23.95
C GLU A 139 18.27 -12.60 -23.43
N ASN A 140 18.33 -13.89 -23.15
CA ASN A 140 19.60 -14.60 -22.94
C ASN A 140 20.41 -14.46 -24.25
N LYS A 141 21.24 -13.44 -24.36
CA LYS A 141 22.32 -13.46 -25.35
C LYS A 141 23.25 -14.62 -24.96
N LYS A 142 23.03 -15.78 -25.64
CA LYS A 142 24.02 -16.83 -25.71
C LYS A 142 25.28 -16.35 -26.45
#